data_826043158ac6f570ddc1f7fc8c5ad89a
#
_entry.id   826043158ac6f570ddc1f7fc8c5ad89a
#
_cell.length_a   1.000
_cell.length_b   1.000
_cell.length_c   1.000
_cell.angle_alpha   90.00
_cell.angle_beta   90.00
_cell.angle_gamma   90.00
#
_symmetry.space_group_name_H-M   'P 1'
#
loop_
_entity.id
_entity.type
_entity.pdbx_description
1 polymer ?
#
loop_
_entity_poly.entity_id
_entity_poly.type
_entity_poly.pdbx_seq_one_letter_code
_entity_poly.pdbx_strand_id
1 'polypeptide(L)'
;MEKTDKNNFDKRGGELMPRELMERAADPALVPDEALVAVLLKTGVHGLNVIELSRRLIEAFGSMKSLVSGDWRTLEERIKDWNKTHPDRPIKGLGHVKCLELAAAFEMGRRWSRLTPDELRSKKVTDPDVAYEVFKTVLTPGDDKENLYALLLNNKNCPICEPLRISRGTADSAPAFG
;
A
#
# COMPACT_ATOMS: atom_id res chain seq x y z
N MET A 1 20.04 -25.91 18.72
CA MET A 1 19.56 -25.87 20.10
C MET A 1 18.59 -24.71 20.23
N GLU A 2 17.35 -25.04 19.91
CA GLU A 2 16.22 -24.11 19.76
C GLU A 2 15.59 -23.90 21.15
N LYS A 3 15.91 -22.77 21.75
CA LYS A 3 15.19 -22.27 22.92
C LYS A 3 14.69 -20.91 22.52
N THR A 4 13.39 -20.73 22.32
CA THR A 4 12.82 -19.42 22.71
C THR A 4 11.33 -19.23 22.43
N ASP A 5 10.67 -20.03 21.59
CA ASP A 5 9.33 -19.61 21.13
C ASP A 5 8.15 -20.11 21.97
N LYS A 6 8.32 -21.11 22.84
CA LYS A 6 7.23 -21.63 23.68
C LYS A 6 6.75 -20.64 24.76
N ASN A 7 7.63 -19.79 25.28
CA ASN A 7 7.28 -18.88 26.38
C ASN A 7 6.52 -17.60 25.95
N ASN A 8 6.54 -17.27 24.67
CA ASN A 8 5.85 -16.08 24.15
C ASN A 8 4.41 -16.37 23.71
N PHE A 9 4.11 -17.64 23.45
CA PHE A 9 2.79 -18.12 23.08
C PHE A 9 1.82 -18.10 24.27
N ASP A 10 2.26 -18.56 25.44
CA ASP A 10 1.43 -18.63 26.66
C ASP A 10 1.08 -17.25 27.25
N LYS A 11 1.90 -16.23 27.00
CA LYS A 11 1.67 -14.86 27.53
C LYS A 11 0.67 -14.05 26.75
N ARG A 12 0.21 -14.50 25.57
CA ARG A 12 -0.66 -13.76 24.65
C ARG A 12 -2.03 -14.38 24.44
N GLY A 13 -2.46 -15.29 25.32
CA GLY A 13 -3.83 -15.81 25.25
C GLY A 13 -4.14 -16.66 24.01
N GLY A 14 -3.15 -17.36 23.44
CA GLY A 14 -3.36 -18.25 22.29
C GLY A 14 -3.45 -17.56 20.93
N GLU A 15 -3.19 -16.25 20.86
CA GLU A 15 -3.17 -15.52 19.58
C GLU A 15 -1.97 -15.95 18.71
N LEU A 16 -2.23 -16.40 17.48
CA LEU A 16 -1.18 -16.79 16.53
C LEU A 16 -0.30 -15.60 16.18
N MET A 17 1.00 -15.87 16.04
CA MET A 17 1.95 -14.86 15.56
C MET A 17 1.67 -14.53 14.08
N PRO A 18 1.95 -13.29 13.61
CA PRO A 18 1.69 -12.89 12.22
C PRO A 18 2.22 -13.87 11.18
N ARG A 19 3.42 -14.41 11.39
CA ARG A 19 4.02 -15.42 10.51
C ARG A 19 3.27 -16.73 10.53
N GLU A 20 2.84 -17.19 11.71
CA GLU A 20 2.03 -18.40 11.86
C GLU A 20 0.66 -18.25 11.20
N LEU A 21 0.06 -17.06 11.26
CA LEU A 21 -1.16 -16.75 10.52
C LEU A 21 -0.95 -16.91 9.02
N MET A 22 0.15 -16.37 8.47
CA MET A 22 0.50 -16.53 7.06
C MET A 22 0.76 -18.00 6.68
N GLU A 23 1.51 -18.74 7.51
CA GLU A 23 1.86 -20.15 7.25
C GLU A 23 0.64 -21.07 7.29
N ARG A 24 -0.33 -20.78 8.17
CA ARG A 24 -1.54 -21.62 8.35
C ARG A 24 -2.71 -21.19 7.46
N ALA A 25 -2.66 -20.01 6.87
CA ALA A 25 -3.72 -19.55 5.99
C ALA A 25 -3.79 -20.44 4.73
N ALA A 26 -4.96 -21.02 4.49
CA ALA A 26 -5.22 -21.76 3.25
C ALA A 26 -5.17 -20.86 2.03
N ASP A 27 -5.52 -19.58 2.20
CA ASP A 27 -5.42 -18.52 1.22
C ASP A 27 -4.86 -17.26 1.91
N PRO A 28 -3.72 -16.72 1.44
CA PRO A 28 -3.15 -15.48 1.96
C PRO A 28 -4.11 -14.28 1.94
N ALA A 29 -5.10 -14.28 1.04
CA ALA A 29 -6.12 -13.24 0.97
C ALA A 29 -7.03 -13.18 2.22
N LEU A 30 -7.05 -14.24 3.04
CA LEU A 30 -7.81 -14.29 4.29
C LEU A 30 -7.02 -13.78 5.51
N VAL A 31 -5.75 -13.45 5.33
CA VAL A 31 -4.90 -12.91 6.40
C VAL A 31 -5.28 -11.46 6.67
N PRO A 32 -5.55 -11.06 7.93
CA PRO A 32 -5.89 -9.68 8.26
C PRO A 32 -4.80 -8.67 7.85
N ASP A 33 -5.21 -7.47 7.45
CA ASP A 33 -4.31 -6.41 6.99
C ASP A 33 -3.19 -6.10 8.01
N GLU A 34 -3.53 -6.00 9.28
CA GLU A 34 -2.57 -5.76 10.35
C GLU A 34 -1.55 -6.89 10.51
N ALA A 35 -1.94 -8.13 10.20
CA ALA A 35 -1.01 -9.26 10.24
C ALA A 35 -0.06 -9.24 9.04
N LEU A 36 -0.53 -8.87 7.84
CA LEU A 36 0.32 -8.68 6.66
C LEU A 36 1.39 -7.60 6.89
N VAL A 37 0.97 -6.44 7.41
CA VAL A 37 1.91 -5.36 7.76
C VAL A 37 2.87 -5.80 8.86
N ALA A 38 2.39 -6.54 9.87
CA ALA A 38 3.21 -7.06 10.96
C ALA A 38 4.29 -8.05 10.49
N VAL A 39 4.00 -8.87 9.48
CA VAL A 39 5.00 -9.77 8.85
C VAL A 39 6.13 -8.94 8.23
N LEU A 40 5.80 -7.86 7.52
CA LEU A 40 6.79 -6.97 6.91
C LEU A 40 7.62 -6.22 7.96
N LEU A 41 6.99 -5.75 9.04
CA LEU A 41 7.67 -5.08 10.15
C LEU A 41 8.57 -6.00 10.97
N LYS A 42 8.33 -7.32 10.94
CA LYS A 42 9.08 -8.39 11.60
C LYS A 42 8.98 -8.38 13.13
N THR A 43 9.20 -7.22 13.76
CA THR A 43 9.23 -7.06 15.23
C THR A 43 8.49 -5.80 15.64
N GLY A 44 7.83 -5.87 16.80
CA GLY A 44 7.34 -4.68 17.52
C GLY A 44 8.49 -3.92 18.20
N VAL A 45 8.14 -3.05 19.11
CA VAL A 45 9.07 -2.31 19.96
C VAL A 45 8.77 -2.58 21.43
N HIS A 46 9.67 -2.16 22.32
CA HIS A 46 9.46 -2.33 23.75
C HIS A 46 8.10 -1.72 24.19
N GLY A 47 7.26 -2.55 24.79
CA GLY A 47 5.93 -2.17 25.27
C GLY A 47 4.83 -2.10 24.18
N LEU A 48 5.14 -2.39 22.91
CA LEU A 48 4.17 -2.39 21.82
C LEU A 48 4.42 -3.58 20.89
N ASN A 49 3.48 -4.53 20.84
CA ASN A 49 3.61 -5.68 19.95
C ASN A 49 3.44 -5.25 18.47
N VAL A 50 3.90 -6.10 17.57
CA VAL A 50 3.95 -5.79 16.13
C VAL A 50 2.56 -5.68 15.50
N ILE A 51 1.57 -6.42 15.96
CA ILE A 51 0.18 -6.34 15.47
C ILE A 51 -0.43 -4.98 15.84
N GLU A 52 -0.29 -4.58 17.11
CA GLU A 52 -0.79 -3.28 17.56
C GLU A 52 -0.07 -2.12 16.87
N LEU A 53 1.25 -2.25 16.64
CA LEU A 53 2.03 -1.28 15.86
C LEU A 53 1.49 -1.17 14.42
N SER A 54 1.19 -2.29 13.78
CA SER A 54 0.62 -2.36 12.42
C SER A 54 -0.77 -1.73 12.37
N ARG A 55 -1.62 -2.01 13.38
CA ARG A 55 -2.96 -1.43 13.49
C ARG A 55 -2.89 0.10 13.58
N ARG A 56 -2.04 0.65 14.45
CA ARG A 56 -1.84 2.10 14.56
C ARG A 56 -1.33 2.72 13.27
N LEU A 57 -0.46 2.02 12.54
CA LEU A 57 0.02 2.49 11.25
C LEU A 57 -1.11 2.57 10.23
N ILE A 58 -1.96 1.54 10.14
CA ILE A 58 -3.14 1.55 9.25
C ILE A 58 -4.12 2.66 9.66
N GLU A 59 -4.38 2.82 10.97
CA GLU A 59 -5.23 3.90 11.49
C GLU A 59 -4.71 5.29 11.12
N ALA A 60 -3.39 5.52 11.20
CA ALA A 60 -2.77 6.79 10.83
C ALA A 60 -2.97 7.16 9.35
N PHE A 61 -3.19 6.17 8.49
CA PHE A 61 -3.49 6.35 7.07
C PHE A 61 -4.99 6.29 6.76
N GLY A 62 -5.82 5.90 7.73
CA GLY A 62 -7.26 5.71 7.57
C GLY A 62 -7.67 4.40 6.91
N SER A 63 -6.81 3.77 6.13
CA SER A 63 -7.05 2.45 5.50
C SER A 63 -5.76 1.79 5.02
N MET A 64 -5.79 0.46 4.85
CA MET A 64 -4.71 -0.29 4.20
C MET A 64 -4.40 0.22 2.79
N LYS A 65 -5.44 0.57 2.05
CA LYS A 65 -5.33 1.10 0.69
C LYS A 65 -4.54 2.41 0.65
N SER A 66 -4.83 3.34 1.56
CA SER A 66 -4.11 4.61 1.69
C SER A 66 -2.65 4.39 2.12
N LEU A 67 -2.43 3.46 3.05
CA LEU A 67 -1.09 3.07 3.50
C LEU A 67 -0.23 2.54 2.34
N VAL A 68 -0.75 1.59 1.57
CA VAL A 68 -0.05 0.98 0.44
C VAL A 68 0.25 1.99 -0.67
N SER A 69 -0.56 3.05 -0.80
CA SER A 69 -0.37 4.11 -1.79
C SER A 69 0.73 5.11 -1.43
N GLY A 70 1.16 5.14 -0.16
CA GLY A 70 2.20 6.05 0.34
C GLY A 70 3.61 5.67 -0.12
N ASP A 71 4.43 6.69 -0.36
CA ASP A 71 5.87 6.53 -0.46
C ASP A 71 6.52 6.62 0.94
N TRP A 72 7.85 6.42 1.03
CA TRP A 72 8.54 6.44 2.32
C TRP A 72 8.50 7.83 3.01
N ARG A 73 8.44 8.95 2.27
CA ARG A 73 8.32 10.30 2.82
C ARG A 73 6.95 10.52 3.44
N THR A 74 5.92 10.11 2.70
CA THR A 74 4.53 10.12 3.20
C THR A 74 4.37 9.27 4.46
N LEU A 75 5.04 8.09 4.51
CA LEU A 75 5.05 7.25 5.72
C LEU A 75 5.65 7.99 6.91
N GLU A 76 6.82 8.60 6.75
CA GLU A 76 7.48 9.34 7.84
C GLU A 76 6.67 10.56 8.31
N GLU A 77 6.10 11.32 7.38
CA GLU A 77 5.28 12.50 7.68
C GLU A 77 4.02 12.10 8.46
N ARG A 78 3.29 11.11 8.00
CA ARG A 78 2.08 10.60 8.67
C ARG A 78 2.38 10.06 10.06
N ILE A 79 3.49 9.34 10.25
CA ILE A 79 3.92 8.87 11.57
C ILE A 79 4.23 10.05 12.50
N LYS A 80 4.93 11.07 12.00
CA LYS A 80 5.21 12.29 12.79
C LYS A 80 3.93 13.01 13.20
N ASP A 81 2.98 13.15 12.30
CA ASP A 81 1.71 13.83 12.56
C ASP A 81 0.82 13.02 13.51
N TRP A 82 0.76 11.69 13.34
CA TRP A 82 0.11 10.81 14.29
C TRP A 82 0.67 10.97 15.70
N ASN A 83 1.98 10.97 15.84
CA ASN A 83 2.64 11.08 17.15
C ASN A 83 2.41 12.43 17.83
N LYS A 84 2.20 13.51 17.05
CA LYS A 84 1.82 14.82 17.59
C LYS A 84 0.38 14.84 18.11
N THR A 85 -0.53 14.21 17.36
CA THR A 85 -1.97 14.21 17.66
C THR A 85 -2.39 13.13 18.65
N HIS A 86 -1.58 12.05 18.78
CA HIS A 86 -1.86 10.91 19.68
C HIS A 86 -0.65 10.60 20.59
N PRO A 87 -0.31 11.50 21.53
CA PRO A 87 0.86 11.33 22.39
C PRO A 87 0.74 10.14 23.36
N ASP A 88 -0.49 9.70 23.65
CA ASP A 88 -0.83 8.53 24.45
C ASP A 88 -0.67 7.20 23.69
N ARG A 89 -0.76 7.22 22.37
CA ARG A 89 -0.66 6.04 21.48
C ARG A 89 0.36 6.22 20.36
N PRO A 90 1.61 6.57 20.62
CA PRO A 90 2.58 6.90 19.60
C PRO A 90 2.97 5.65 18.77
N ILE A 91 3.28 5.87 17.50
CA ILE A 91 3.93 4.91 16.61
C ILE A 91 5.43 5.06 16.80
N LYS A 92 6.07 4.11 17.51
CA LYS A 92 7.52 4.10 17.78
C LYS A 92 8.22 2.98 17.00
N GLY A 93 9.51 3.13 16.77
CA GLY A 93 10.35 2.10 16.15
C GLY A 93 10.18 1.94 14.63
N LEU A 94 9.38 2.77 13.99
CA LEU A 94 9.30 2.89 12.54
C LEU A 94 10.22 4.04 12.10
N GLY A 95 11.52 3.77 12.10
CA GLY A 95 12.53 4.70 11.56
C GLY A 95 12.61 4.63 10.03
N HIS A 96 13.46 5.49 9.47
CA HIS A 96 13.67 5.64 8.03
C HIS A 96 13.82 4.31 7.27
N VAL A 97 14.64 3.38 7.76
CA VAL A 97 14.88 2.08 7.11
C VAL A 97 13.58 1.27 6.99
N LYS A 98 12.76 1.21 8.04
CA LYS A 98 11.48 0.48 8.00
C LYS A 98 10.46 1.14 7.07
N CYS A 99 10.45 2.46 6.98
CA CYS A 99 9.62 3.17 6.01
C CYS A 99 10.04 2.86 4.56
N LEU A 100 11.35 2.76 4.30
CA LEU A 100 11.87 2.33 3.00
C LEU A 100 11.51 0.86 2.68
N GLU A 101 11.65 -0.05 3.65
CA GLU A 101 11.29 -1.48 3.49
C GLU A 101 9.81 -1.63 3.13
N LEU A 102 8.91 -0.94 3.84
CA LEU A 102 7.48 -0.93 3.55
C LEU A 102 7.17 -0.34 2.18
N ALA A 103 7.73 0.83 1.87
CA ALA A 103 7.53 1.49 0.58
C ALA A 103 8.02 0.61 -0.58
N ALA A 104 9.15 -0.09 -0.42
CA ALA A 104 9.66 -1.03 -1.41
C ALA A 104 8.69 -2.22 -1.62
N ALA A 105 8.17 -2.82 -0.53
CA ALA A 105 7.20 -3.91 -0.62
C ALA A 105 5.91 -3.46 -1.32
N PHE A 106 5.41 -2.28 -1.00
CA PHE A 106 4.22 -1.71 -1.64
C PHE A 106 4.46 -1.40 -3.12
N GLU A 107 5.63 -0.89 -3.48
CA GLU A 107 5.98 -0.63 -4.87
C GLU A 107 6.10 -1.93 -5.69
N MET A 108 6.65 -2.99 -5.09
CA MET A 108 6.67 -4.31 -5.74
C MET A 108 5.24 -4.81 -6.04
N GLY A 109 4.31 -4.66 -5.08
CA GLY A 109 2.90 -5.01 -5.28
C GLY A 109 2.25 -4.17 -6.39
N ARG A 110 2.51 -2.85 -6.41
CA ARG A 110 2.01 -1.97 -7.47
C ARG A 110 2.55 -2.36 -8.86
N ARG A 111 3.83 -2.69 -8.97
CA ARG A 111 4.41 -3.16 -10.26
C ARG A 111 3.81 -4.47 -10.71
N TRP A 112 3.58 -5.39 -9.77
CA TRP A 112 2.94 -6.66 -10.08
C TRP A 112 1.48 -6.50 -10.53
N SER A 113 0.73 -5.57 -9.93
CA SER A 113 -0.68 -5.32 -10.28
C SER A 113 -0.87 -4.57 -11.60
N ARG A 114 0.19 -3.99 -12.16
CA ARG A 114 0.14 -3.35 -13.48
C ARG A 114 0.03 -4.40 -14.57
N LEU A 115 -0.75 -4.10 -15.60
CA LEU A 115 -0.77 -4.92 -16.81
C LEU A 115 0.64 -4.97 -17.41
N THR A 116 1.05 -6.17 -17.85
CA THR A 116 2.28 -6.27 -18.64
C THR A 116 2.14 -5.47 -19.94
N PRO A 117 3.24 -4.97 -20.52
CA PRO A 117 3.18 -4.26 -21.81
C PRO A 117 2.43 -5.03 -22.90
N ASP A 118 2.55 -6.36 -22.91
CA ASP A 118 1.89 -7.21 -23.90
C ASP A 118 0.40 -7.35 -23.64
N GLU A 119 -0.03 -7.51 -22.39
CA GLU A 119 -1.44 -7.51 -22.01
C GLU A 119 -2.09 -6.16 -22.29
N LEU A 120 -1.39 -5.06 -21.98
CA LEU A 120 -1.86 -3.71 -22.26
C LEU A 120 -2.05 -3.51 -23.77
N ARG A 121 -1.05 -3.88 -24.58
CA ARG A 121 -1.08 -3.74 -26.05
C ARG A 121 -2.14 -4.62 -26.74
N SER A 122 -2.52 -5.72 -26.10
CA SER A 122 -3.55 -6.62 -26.62
C SER A 122 -4.98 -6.14 -26.33
N LYS A 123 -5.17 -5.27 -25.31
CA LYS A 123 -6.49 -4.73 -24.96
C LYS A 123 -6.95 -3.72 -26.01
N LYS A 124 -8.00 -4.06 -26.75
CA LYS A 124 -8.65 -3.16 -27.70
C LYS A 124 -9.63 -2.25 -26.94
N VAL A 125 -9.36 -0.95 -26.90
CA VAL A 125 -10.21 0.06 -26.23
C VAL A 125 -11.34 0.46 -27.19
N THR A 126 -12.49 -0.18 -27.03
CA THR A 126 -13.69 -0.01 -27.88
C THR A 126 -14.79 0.77 -27.20
N ASP A 127 -14.78 0.83 -25.89
CA ASP A 127 -15.81 1.42 -25.06
C ASP A 127 -15.23 1.98 -23.75
N PRO A 128 -16.00 2.80 -23.01
CA PRO A 128 -15.54 3.41 -21.77
C PRO A 128 -15.13 2.42 -20.66
N ASP A 129 -15.77 1.25 -20.61
CA ASP A 129 -15.50 0.26 -19.56
C ASP A 129 -14.12 -0.36 -19.74
N VAL A 130 -13.76 -0.69 -20.97
CA VAL A 130 -12.40 -1.15 -21.31
C VAL A 130 -11.37 -0.06 -21.05
N ALA A 131 -11.68 1.20 -21.39
CA ALA A 131 -10.82 2.32 -21.07
C ALA A 131 -10.60 2.45 -19.56
N TYR A 132 -11.68 2.35 -18.77
CA TYR A 132 -11.59 2.39 -17.31
C TYR A 132 -10.69 1.29 -16.74
N GLU A 133 -10.79 0.05 -17.22
CA GLU A 133 -9.93 -1.06 -16.79
C GLU A 133 -8.44 -0.77 -17.10
N VAL A 134 -8.13 -0.11 -18.18
CA VAL A 134 -6.76 0.31 -18.52
C VAL A 134 -6.31 1.43 -17.57
N PHE A 135 -7.13 2.45 -17.33
CA PHE A 135 -6.78 3.54 -16.41
C PHE A 135 -6.69 3.09 -14.96
N LYS A 136 -7.49 2.10 -14.54
CA LYS A 136 -7.49 1.55 -13.18
C LYS A 136 -6.10 1.05 -12.75
N THR A 137 -5.25 0.66 -13.69
CA THR A 137 -3.88 0.21 -13.40
C THR A 137 -2.96 1.32 -12.89
N VAL A 138 -3.28 2.59 -13.20
CA VAL A 138 -2.50 3.77 -12.81
C VAL A 138 -3.23 4.69 -11.82
N LEU A 139 -4.54 4.48 -11.62
CA LEU A 139 -5.30 5.25 -10.65
C LEU A 139 -4.92 4.84 -9.23
N THR A 140 -4.59 5.83 -8.41
CA THR A 140 -4.32 5.61 -6.98
C THR A 140 -5.63 5.75 -6.21
N PRO A 141 -6.15 4.69 -5.63
CA PRO A 141 -7.36 4.78 -4.85
C PRO A 141 -7.15 5.63 -3.60
N GLY A 142 -8.07 6.59 -3.34
CA GLY A 142 -8.00 7.50 -2.21
C GLY A 142 -7.07 8.71 -2.44
N ASP A 143 -6.62 8.94 -3.67
CA ASP A 143 -6.00 10.22 -4.03
C ASP A 143 -7.09 11.31 -4.01
N ASP A 144 -6.91 12.31 -3.16
CA ASP A 144 -7.81 13.48 -3.01
C ASP A 144 -7.55 14.55 -4.09
N LYS A 145 -6.61 14.28 -5.00
CA LYS A 145 -6.21 15.21 -6.07
C LYS A 145 -6.79 14.80 -7.41
N GLU A 146 -7.19 15.79 -8.18
CA GLU A 146 -7.56 15.56 -9.56
C GLU A 146 -6.34 15.20 -10.40
N ASN A 147 -6.46 14.12 -11.17
CA ASN A 147 -5.40 13.66 -12.05
C ASN A 147 -5.94 13.59 -13.48
N LEU A 148 -5.23 14.21 -14.40
CA LEU A 148 -5.48 14.09 -15.84
C LEU A 148 -4.52 13.07 -16.43
N TYR A 149 -5.06 12.05 -17.10
CA TYR A 149 -4.26 11.04 -17.79
C TYR A 149 -4.61 11.02 -19.27
N ALA A 150 -3.62 10.74 -20.12
CA ALA A 150 -3.79 10.46 -21.53
C ALA A 150 -3.43 9.01 -21.84
N LEU A 151 -4.25 8.34 -22.63
CA LEU A 151 -3.99 7.03 -23.17
C LEU A 151 -3.74 7.13 -24.67
N LEU A 152 -2.54 6.78 -25.10
CA LEU A 152 -2.18 6.76 -26.51
C LEU A 152 -2.56 5.43 -27.15
N LEU A 153 -3.32 5.47 -28.23
CA LEU A 153 -3.80 4.30 -28.96
C LEU A 153 -3.19 4.23 -30.36
N ASN A 154 -2.97 3.01 -30.85
CA ASN A 154 -2.63 2.77 -32.26
C ASN A 154 -3.91 2.76 -33.15
N ASN A 155 -3.72 2.57 -34.46
CA ASN A 155 -4.81 2.53 -35.43
C ASN A 155 -5.81 1.37 -35.22
N LYS A 156 -5.48 0.39 -34.36
CA LYS A 156 -6.37 -0.72 -33.97
C LYS A 156 -7.05 -0.49 -32.63
N ASN A 157 -6.96 0.74 -32.09
CA ASN A 157 -7.44 1.12 -30.77
C ASN A 157 -6.78 0.33 -29.61
N CYS A 158 -5.55 -0.13 -29.79
CA CYS A 158 -4.80 -0.76 -28.72
C CYS A 158 -3.80 0.23 -28.12
N PRO A 159 -3.62 0.24 -26.77
CA PRO A 159 -2.61 1.07 -26.13
C PRO A 159 -1.20 0.82 -26.66
N ILE A 160 -0.45 1.89 -26.90
CA ILE A 160 0.96 1.81 -27.29
C ILE A 160 1.91 1.97 -26.09
N CYS A 161 1.41 2.50 -24.99
CA CYS A 161 2.11 2.63 -23.72
C CYS A 161 1.11 2.66 -22.57
N GLU A 162 1.59 2.64 -21.33
CA GLU A 162 0.77 2.88 -20.16
C GLU A 162 0.15 4.29 -20.19
N PRO A 163 -1.00 4.49 -19.51
CA PRO A 163 -1.58 5.83 -19.40
C PRO A 163 -0.59 6.84 -18.81
N LEU A 164 -0.39 7.94 -19.52
CA LEU A 164 0.53 9.01 -19.13
C LEU A 164 -0.19 10.00 -18.23
N ARG A 165 0.32 10.27 -17.05
CA ARG A 165 -0.20 11.35 -16.22
C ARG A 165 0.27 12.70 -16.76
N ILE A 166 -0.68 13.51 -17.22
CA ILE A 166 -0.44 14.83 -17.80
C ILE A 166 -0.36 15.89 -16.71
N SER A 167 -1.29 15.84 -15.75
CA SER A 167 -1.30 16.80 -14.66
C SER A 167 -1.85 16.20 -13.36
N ARG A 168 -1.50 16.83 -12.25
CA ARG A 168 -2.02 16.56 -10.92
C ARG A 168 -2.26 17.88 -10.22
N GLY A 169 -3.46 18.13 -9.76
CA GLY A 169 -3.85 19.38 -9.13
C GLY A 169 -4.96 19.21 -8.09
N THR A 170 -5.34 20.31 -7.47
CA THR A 170 -6.59 20.44 -6.71
C THR A 170 -7.68 20.95 -7.63
N ALA A 171 -8.97 20.76 -7.28
CA ALA A 171 -10.12 21.20 -8.07
C ALA A 171 -10.08 22.69 -8.48
N ASP A 172 -9.36 23.51 -7.71
CA ASP A 172 -9.21 24.96 -7.95
C ASP A 172 -7.99 25.32 -8.83
N SER A 173 -7.19 24.34 -9.23
CA SER A 173 -5.99 24.58 -10.06
C SER A 173 -6.03 23.76 -11.34
N ALA A 174 -7.04 24.02 -12.18
CA ALA A 174 -7.03 23.46 -13.53
C ALA A 174 -5.80 23.98 -14.29
N PRO A 175 -4.95 23.10 -14.86
CA PRO A 175 -3.81 23.56 -15.63
C PRO A 175 -4.32 24.33 -16.84
N ALA A 176 -3.88 25.57 -16.99
CA ALA A 176 -4.07 26.31 -18.21
C ALA A 176 -3.22 25.65 -19.30
N PHE A 177 -3.87 25.07 -20.28
CA PHE A 177 -3.20 24.64 -21.50
C PHE A 177 -2.87 25.91 -22.30
N GLY A 178 -1.60 26.30 -22.28
CA GLY A 178 -1.05 27.33 -23.17
C GLY A 178 -0.52 26.69 -24.45
#